data_6d075664fa0c18ed8c26be0c0ff1bafd
#
_entry.id   6d075664fa0c18ed8c26be0c0ff1bafd
#
_cell.length_a   1.000
_cell.length_b   1.000
_cell.length_c   1.000
_cell.angle_alpha   90.00
_cell.angle_beta   90.00
_cell.angle_gamma   90.00
#
_symmetry.space_group_name_H-M   'P 1'
#
loop_
_entity.id
_entity.type
_entity.pdbx_description
1 polymer ?
#
loop_
_entity_poly.entity_id
_entity_poly.type
_entity_poly.pdbx_seq_one_letter_code
_entity_poly.pdbx_strand_id
1 'polypeptide(L)'
;KILAIHATVAEVKKYADGLRERGMQAKGFNERIFGIGHFYKFMEVKQYITRMPFRIEYFQQKEVIVHHDRSVEETVYMEILKKLYLFPERLRCMFLHLWCLGLRASEVCTLKGNAYYQQGEDYWIQVYQVKMKNYKRIPIPQALYQIMKVYLKKHEIQPEEFIFKNSRGGACLYGTFRTQMIEACRENKIANGEYLFQSHDY
;
A
#
# COMPACT_ATOMS: atom_id res chain seq x y z
N LYS A 1 -7.20 -27.77 24.65
CA LYS A 1 -7.13 -26.32 24.37
C LYS A 1 -6.64 -25.61 25.61
N ILE A 2 -5.50 -24.93 25.54
CA ILE A 2 -4.97 -24.11 26.63
C ILE A 2 -5.55 -22.72 26.50
N LEU A 3 -6.10 -22.16 27.57
CA LEU A 3 -6.52 -20.75 27.57
C LEU A 3 -5.28 -19.87 27.57
N ALA A 4 -5.32 -18.78 26.83
CA ALA A 4 -4.18 -17.86 26.69
C ALA A 4 -3.63 -17.34 28.03
N ILE A 5 -4.51 -17.19 29.03
CA ILE A 5 -4.14 -16.77 30.39
C ILE A 5 -3.28 -17.81 31.17
N HIS A 6 -3.24 -19.05 30.71
CA HIS A 6 -2.47 -20.14 31.32
C HIS A 6 -1.27 -20.56 30.47
N ALA A 7 -1.00 -19.86 29.36
CA ALA A 7 0.14 -20.20 28.54
C ALA A 7 1.46 -19.89 29.26
N THR A 8 2.36 -20.84 29.16
CA THR A 8 3.71 -20.78 29.74
C THR A 8 4.75 -20.49 28.66
N VAL A 9 5.98 -20.23 29.06
CA VAL A 9 7.12 -20.12 28.13
C VAL A 9 7.25 -21.36 27.24
N ALA A 10 6.91 -22.54 27.76
CA ALA A 10 7.01 -23.81 27.03
C ALA A 10 6.05 -23.84 25.81
N GLU A 11 4.81 -23.38 25.98
CA GLU A 11 3.87 -23.30 24.86
C GLU A 11 4.31 -22.29 23.81
N VAL A 12 4.82 -21.14 24.22
CA VAL A 12 5.35 -20.14 23.28
C VAL A 12 6.57 -20.70 22.53
N LYS A 13 7.45 -21.43 23.24
CA LYS A 13 8.59 -22.12 22.62
C LYS A 13 8.12 -23.15 21.60
N LYS A 14 7.18 -24.03 21.98
CA LYS A 14 6.62 -25.02 21.06
C LYS A 14 6.02 -24.40 19.82
N TYR A 15 5.30 -23.28 19.97
CA TYR A 15 4.77 -22.53 18.83
C TYR A 15 5.89 -21.98 17.95
N ALA A 16 6.92 -21.36 18.56
CA ALA A 16 8.07 -20.81 17.85
C ALA A 16 8.84 -21.90 17.07
N ASP A 17 9.05 -23.07 17.71
CA ASP A 17 9.72 -24.20 17.05
C ASP A 17 8.89 -24.72 15.87
N GLY A 18 7.57 -24.83 16.00
CA GLY A 18 6.70 -25.20 14.90
C GLY A 18 6.66 -24.17 13.75
N LEU A 19 6.96 -22.89 14.01
CA LEU A 19 7.15 -21.90 12.94
C LEU A 19 8.47 -22.12 12.20
N ARG A 20 9.55 -22.48 12.93
CA ARG A 20 10.87 -22.79 12.35
C ARG A 20 10.82 -24.05 11.50
N GLU A 21 10.20 -25.11 11.99
CA GLU A 21 10.01 -26.38 11.26
C GLU A 21 9.28 -26.20 9.93
N ARG A 22 8.35 -25.24 9.87
CA ARG A 22 7.67 -24.87 8.62
C ARG A 22 8.50 -23.97 7.69
N GLY A 23 9.76 -23.74 8.00
CA GLY A 23 10.66 -22.95 7.16
C GLY A 23 10.33 -21.44 7.10
N MET A 24 9.67 -20.91 8.15
CA MET A 24 9.29 -19.50 8.14
C MET A 24 10.51 -18.59 8.17
N GLN A 25 10.55 -17.61 7.27
CA GLN A 25 11.61 -16.61 7.19
C GLN A 25 11.66 -15.75 8.46
N ALA A 26 12.85 -15.29 8.86
CA ALA A 26 13.09 -14.56 10.11
C ALA A 26 12.14 -13.36 10.29
N LYS A 27 11.89 -12.58 9.26
CA LYS A 27 10.95 -11.45 9.30
C LYS A 27 9.53 -11.90 9.69
N GLY A 28 8.95 -12.84 8.95
CA GLY A 28 7.60 -13.33 9.24
C GLY A 28 7.51 -14.07 10.57
N PHE A 29 8.59 -14.73 11.00
CA PHE A 29 8.72 -15.32 12.31
C PHE A 29 8.65 -14.25 13.41
N ASN A 30 9.49 -13.20 13.32
CA ASN A 30 9.54 -12.12 14.28
C ASN A 30 8.20 -11.37 14.37
N GLU A 31 7.55 -11.07 13.25
CA GLU A 31 6.22 -10.44 13.23
C GLU A 31 5.18 -11.23 14.05
N ARG A 32 5.20 -12.56 13.97
CA ARG A 32 4.29 -13.42 14.75
C ARG A 32 4.64 -13.43 16.23
N ILE A 33 5.92 -13.51 16.57
CA ILE A 33 6.38 -13.43 17.96
C ILE A 33 6.04 -12.07 18.57
N PHE A 34 6.23 -10.97 17.84
CA PHE A 34 5.81 -9.63 18.26
C PHE A 34 4.29 -9.54 18.46
N GLY A 35 3.50 -10.12 17.55
CA GLY A 35 2.04 -10.14 17.68
C GLY A 35 1.59 -10.82 18.99
N ILE A 36 2.19 -11.99 19.32
CA ILE A 36 1.93 -12.67 20.59
C ILE A 36 2.41 -11.80 21.76
N GLY A 37 3.58 -11.20 21.66
CA GLY A 37 4.12 -10.30 22.69
C GLY A 37 3.20 -9.12 22.97
N HIS A 38 2.69 -8.45 21.95
CA HIS A 38 1.73 -7.36 22.11
C HIS A 38 0.42 -7.83 22.75
N PHE A 39 -0.07 -9.01 22.40
CA PHE A 39 -1.25 -9.59 23.03
C PHE A 39 -1.05 -9.79 24.54
N TYR A 40 0.07 -10.42 24.94
CA TYR A 40 0.34 -10.63 26.37
C TYR A 40 0.63 -9.32 27.11
N LYS A 41 1.25 -8.35 26.45
CA LYS A 41 1.42 -7.01 27.02
C LYS A 41 0.08 -6.31 27.25
N PHE A 42 -0.86 -6.45 26.33
CA PHE A 42 -2.24 -5.97 26.52
C PHE A 42 -2.90 -6.66 27.70
N MET A 43 -2.79 -7.99 27.83
CA MET A 43 -3.36 -8.77 28.92
C MET A 43 -2.80 -8.32 30.28
N GLU A 44 -1.50 -8.07 30.36
CA GLU A 44 -0.83 -7.53 31.56
C GLU A 44 -1.35 -6.14 31.92
N VAL A 45 -1.40 -5.21 30.95
CA VAL A 45 -1.91 -3.83 31.15
C VAL A 45 -3.36 -3.82 31.61
N LYS A 46 -4.18 -4.75 31.09
CA LYS A 46 -5.58 -4.91 31.51
C LYS A 46 -5.76 -5.74 32.78
N GLN A 47 -4.67 -6.17 33.43
CA GLN A 47 -4.66 -6.97 34.66
C GLN A 47 -5.36 -8.33 34.50
N TYR A 48 -5.47 -8.87 33.29
CA TYR A 48 -5.95 -10.22 33.05
C TYR A 48 -4.92 -11.30 33.42
N ILE A 49 -3.64 -10.92 33.39
CA ILE A 49 -2.49 -11.69 33.89
C ILE A 49 -1.61 -10.77 34.74
N THR A 50 -0.93 -11.37 35.70
CA THR A 50 -0.04 -10.63 36.62
C THR A 50 1.26 -10.19 35.95
N ARG A 51 1.76 -11.02 35.02
CA ARG A 51 3.02 -10.81 34.32
C ARG A 51 3.03 -11.51 32.98
N MET A 52 3.68 -10.89 31.99
CA MET A 52 3.94 -11.50 30.70
C MET A 52 4.76 -12.80 30.85
N PRO A 53 4.33 -13.93 30.24
CA PRO A 53 4.93 -15.26 30.48
C PRO A 53 6.33 -15.43 29.86
N PHE A 54 6.75 -14.55 28.92
CA PHE A 54 8.03 -14.65 28.23
C PHE A 54 8.57 -13.27 27.86
N ARG A 55 9.84 -13.22 27.47
CA ARG A 55 10.45 -12.05 26.87
C ARG A 55 10.62 -12.24 25.36
N ILE A 56 10.17 -11.28 24.58
CA ILE A 56 10.18 -11.34 23.10
C ILE A 56 11.60 -11.55 22.56
N GLU A 57 12.57 -10.88 23.19
CA GLU A 57 13.96 -10.86 22.77
C GLU A 57 14.61 -12.26 22.73
N TYR A 58 14.13 -13.19 23.60
CA TYR A 58 14.64 -14.56 23.60
C TYR A 58 14.19 -15.43 22.41
N PHE A 59 13.16 -14.99 21.71
CA PHE A 59 12.60 -15.72 20.59
C PHE A 59 12.98 -15.10 19.24
N GLN A 60 13.42 -13.85 19.22
CA GLN A 60 13.76 -13.15 17.98
C GLN A 60 14.85 -13.88 17.19
N GLN A 61 14.65 -13.94 15.88
CA GLN A 61 15.66 -14.37 14.92
C GLN A 61 16.36 -13.15 14.33
N LYS A 62 17.67 -13.27 14.08
CA LYS A 62 18.42 -12.25 13.37
C LYS A 62 17.90 -12.14 11.94
N GLU A 63 17.37 -10.98 11.58
CA GLU A 63 16.97 -10.71 10.21
C GLU A 63 18.21 -10.36 9.38
N VAL A 64 18.40 -11.08 8.28
CA VAL A 64 19.34 -10.66 7.24
C VAL A 64 18.58 -9.77 6.29
N ILE A 65 18.82 -8.46 6.38
CA ILE A 65 18.22 -7.49 5.46
C ILE A 65 18.96 -7.63 4.13
N VAL A 66 18.39 -8.42 3.21
CA VAL A 66 18.85 -8.46 1.83
C VAL A 66 18.16 -7.31 1.10
N HIS A 67 18.90 -6.26 0.80
CA HIS A 67 18.42 -5.18 -0.07
C HIS A 67 18.38 -5.73 -1.50
N HIS A 68 17.21 -6.21 -1.90
CA HIS A 68 16.95 -6.46 -3.31
C HIS A 68 16.73 -5.12 -4.00
N ASP A 69 17.50 -4.83 -5.02
CA ASP A 69 17.18 -3.75 -5.94
C ASP A 69 15.84 -4.09 -6.61
N ARG A 70 14.85 -3.27 -6.34
CA ARG A 70 13.49 -3.38 -6.90
C ARG A 70 13.22 -2.28 -7.90
N SER A 71 14.27 -1.55 -8.32
CA SER A 71 14.13 -0.55 -9.36
C SER A 71 13.62 -1.22 -10.64
N VAL A 72 12.65 -0.55 -11.26
CA VAL A 72 12.15 -0.96 -12.57
C VAL A 72 12.91 -0.14 -13.60
N GLU A 73 13.39 -0.79 -14.65
CA GLU A 73 14.14 -0.12 -15.70
C GLU A 73 13.30 1.02 -16.34
N GLU A 74 13.96 2.12 -16.67
CA GLU A 74 13.32 3.26 -17.30
C GLU A 74 12.61 2.89 -18.60
N THR A 75 13.16 1.92 -19.33
CA THR A 75 12.56 1.37 -20.56
C THR A 75 11.14 0.88 -20.36
N VAL A 76 10.84 0.25 -19.21
CA VAL A 76 9.50 -0.25 -18.86
C VAL A 76 8.52 0.90 -18.66
N TYR A 77 8.92 1.93 -17.93
CA TYR A 77 8.10 3.14 -17.75
C TYR A 77 7.80 3.82 -19.07
N MET A 78 8.83 3.96 -19.92
CA MET A 78 8.68 4.60 -21.22
C MET A 78 7.77 3.79 -22.15
N GLU A 79 7.81 2.46 -22.07
CA GLU A 79 6.92 1.61 -22.85
C GLU A 79 5.46 1.73 -22.36
N ILE A 80 5.24 1.78 -21.04
CA ILE A 80 3.92 2.04 -20.47
C ILE A 80 3.39 3.40 -20.95
N LEU A 81 4.19 4.46 -20.87
CA LEU A 81 3.80 5.79 -21.31
C LEU A 81 3.43 5.83 -22.80
N LYS A 82 4.23 5.19 -23.65
CA LYS A 82 3.96 5.10 -25.09
C LYS A 82 2.64 4.38 -25.42
N LYS A 83 2.28 3.38 -24.64
CA LYS A 83 1.08 2.56 -24.82
C LYS A 83 -0.09 2.99 -23.92
N LEU A 84 0.08 4.04 -23.12
CA LEU A 84 -0.89 4.45 -22.09
C LEU A 84 -2.26 4.79 -22.69
N TYR A 85 -2.33 5.23 -23.93
CA TYR A 85 -3.57 5.50 -24.64
C TYR A 85 -4.45 4.26 -24.86
N LEU A 86 -3.87 3.06 -24.80
CA LEU A 86 -4.59 1.77 -24.90
C LEU A 86 -5.23 1.35 -23.58
N PHE A 87 -4.78 1.94 -22.46
CA PHE A 87 -5.30 1.59 -21.15
C PHE A 87 -6.68 2.23 -20.90
N PRO A 88 -7.55 1.62 -20.11
CA PRO A 88 -8.77 2.27 -19.65
C PRO A 88 -8.49 3.65 -19.05
N GLU A 89 -9.32 4.64 -19.35
CA GLU A 89 -9.10 6.05 -18.97
C GLU A 89 -8.82 6.22 -17.46
N ARG A 90 -9.56 5.49 -16.63
CA ARG A 90 -9.34 5.48 -15.18
C ARG A 90 -7.91 5.06 -14.82
N LEU A 91 -7.42 3.98 -15.41
CA LEU A 91 -6.07 3.47 -15.14
C LEU A 91 -5.00 4.43 -15.65
N ARG A 92 -5.24 5.08 -16.79
CA ARG A 92 -4.34 6.15 -17.31
C ARG A 92 -4.19 7.26 -16.28
N CYS A 93 -5.31 7.79 -15.81
CA CYS A 93 -5.29 8.86 -14.81
C CYS A 93 -4.57 8.43 -13.52
N MET A 94 -4.87 7.23 -13.01
CA MET A 94 -4.19 6.70 -11.82
C MET A 94 -2.68 6.56 -12.03
N PHE A 95 -2.25 5.99 -13.16
CA PHE A 95 -0.83 5.83 -13.48
C PHE A 95 -0.10 7.17 -13.59
N LEU A 96 -0.71 8.18 -14.22
CA LEU A 96 -0.11 9.51 -14.32
C LEU A 96 0.17 10.15 -12.96
N HIS A 97 -0.65 9.89 -11.95
CA HIS A 97 -0.37 10.35 -10.59
C HIS A 97 0.84 9.68 -9.96
N LEU A 98 1.00 8.36 -10.19
CA LEU A 98 2.20 7.64 -9.73
C LEU A 98 3.43 8.18 -10.43
N TRP A 99 3.36 8.33 -11.76
CA TRP A 99 4.48 8.75 -12.58
C TRP A 99 4.89 10.20 -12.34
N CYS A 100 3.95 11.13 -12.42
CA CYS A 100 4.26 12.56 -12.34
C CYS A 100 4.56 13.05 -10.92
N LEU A 101 3.98 12.42 -9.90
CA LEU A 101 3.97 12.95 -8.53
C LEU A 101 4.62 12.04 -7.51
N GLY A 102 5.00 10.82 -7.88
CA GLY A 102 5.55 9.83 -6.95
C GLY A 102 4.60 9.49 -5.80
N LEU A 103 3.29 9.58 -6.02
CA LEU A 103 2.30 9.23 -5.01
C LEU A 103 2.27 7.73 -4.75
N ARG A 104 1.98 7.34 -3.51
CA ARG A 104 1.67 5.95 -3.23
C ARG A 104 0.35 5.55 -3.87
N ALA A 105 0.26 4.31 -4.34
CA ALA A 105 -0.97 3.83 -4.97
C ALA A 105 -2.21 3.96 -4.07
N SER A 106 -2.07 3.75 -2.75
CA SER A 106 -3.14 3.98 -1.78
C SER A 106 -3.58 5.44 -1.70
N GLU A 107 -2.64 6.38 -1.84
CA GLU A 107 -2.93 7.82 -1.86
C GLU A 107 -3.72 8.20 -3.11
N VAL A 108 -3.34 7.65 -4.27
CA VAL A 108 -4.09 7.84 -5.53
C VAL A 108 -5.51 7.26 -5.41
N CYS A 109 -5.65 6.07 -4.86
CA CYS A 109 -6.96 5.41 -4.69
C CYS A 109 -7.94 6.22 -3.82
N THR A 110 -7.44 7.07 -2.92
CA THR A 110 -8.27 7.84 -1.98
C THR A 110 -8.46 9.31 -2.38
N LEU A 111 -8.03 9.72 -3.58
CA LEU A 111 -8.23 11.08 -4.07
C LEU A 111 -9.72 11.41 -4.20
N LYS A 112 -10.09 12.63 -3.81
CA LYS A 112 -11.44 13.17 -3.89
C LYS A 112 -11.57 14.24 -4.99
N GLY A 113 -12.78 14.52 -5.43
CA GLY A 113 -13.06 15.50 -6.48
C GLY A 113 -12.54 16.89 -6.19
N ASN A 114 -12.50 17.31 -4.92
CA ASN A 114 -11.95 18.59 -4.47
C ASN A 114 -10.43 18.61 -4.29
N ALA A 115 -9.72 17.53 -4.63
CA ALA A 115 -8.28 17.44 -4.43
C ALA A 115 -7.48 18.46 -5.26
N TYR A 116 -7.99 18.88 -6.42
CA TYR A 116 -7.27 19.75 -7.36
C TYR A 116 -7.72 21.19 -7.24
N TYR A 117 -6.76 22.10 -7.14
CA TYR A 117 -7.04 23.53 -7.11
C TYR A 117 -5.91 24.32 -7.78
N GLN A 118 -6.22 25.57 -8.15
CA GLN A 118 -5.27 26.53 -8.68
C GLN A 118 -5.06 27.64 -7.67
N GLN A 119 -3.82 28.05 -7.47
CA GLN A 119 -3.45 29.19 -6.64
C GLN A 119 -2.49 30.08 -7.41
N GLY A 120 -2.97 31.25 -7.84
CA GLY A 120 -2.23 32.09 -8.78
C GLY A 120 -2.05 31.38 -10.13
N GLU A 121 -0.83 31.30 -10.58
CA GLU A 121 -0.45 30.59 -11.82
C GLU A 121 -0.14 29.09 -11.59
N ASP A 122 -0.06 28.66 -10.34
CA ASP A 122 0.34 27.32 -9.95
C ASP A 122 -0.86 26.39 -9.78
N TYR A 123 -0.66 25.12 -10.12
CA TYR A 123 -1.62 24.04 -9.97
C TYR A 123 -1.18 23.10 -8.87
N TRP A 124 -2.12 22.71 -8.01
CA TRP A 124 -1.86 21.96 -6.82
C TRP A 124 -2.80 20.77 -6.66
N ILE A 125 -2.32 19.74 -5.98
CA ILE A 125 -3.14 18.64 -5.48
C ILE A 125 -2.98 18.53 -3.97
N GLN A 126 -4.10 18.31 -3.27
CA GLN A 126 -4.12 17.97 -1.85
C GLN A 126 -4.36 16.48 -1.69
N VAL A 127 -3.40 15.79 -1.09
CA VAL A 127 -3.40 14.34 -0.94
C VAL A 127 -3.47 13.96 0.53
N TYR A 128 -4.38 13.05 0.88
CA TYR A 128 -4.43 12.47 2.22
C TYR A 128 -3.42 11.34 2.34
N GLN A 129 -2.46 11.50 3.24
CA GLN A 129 -1.45 10.49 3.54
C GLN A 129 -1.98 9.53 4.60
N VAL A 130 -2.45 8.36 4.18
CA VAL A 130 -3.08 7.36 5.06
C VAL A 130 -2.16 6.94 6.21
N LYS A 131 -0.87 6.74 5.94
CA LYS A 131 0.12 6.32 6.95
C LYS A 131 0.39 7.41 8.00
N MET A 132 0.43 8.68 7.59
CA MET A 132 0.75 9.83 8.44
C MET A 132 -0.49 10.49 9.02
N LYS A 133 -1.68 10.10 8.55
CA LYS A 133 -2.99 10.66 8.94
C LYS A 133 -3.08 12.18 8.79
N ASN A 134 -2.44 12.73 7.77
CA ASN A 134 -2.43 14.16 7.48
C ASN A 134 -2.61 14.43 5.97
N TYR A 135 -2.81 15.71 5.63
CA TYR A 135 -2.86 16.16 4.24
C TYR A 135 -1.53 16.75 3.82
N LYS A 136 -1.09 16.41 2.60
CA LYS A 136 0.06 17.00 1.92
C LYS A 136 -0.42 17.76 0.69
N ARG A 137 0.17 18.93 0.43
CA ARG A 137 -0.02 19.71 -0.81
C ARG A 137 1.19 19.51 -1.70
N ILE A 138 0.95 19.25 -2.96
CA ILE A 138 2.00 18.98 -3.95
C ILE A 138 1.71 19.80 -5.19
N PRO A 139 2.71 20.54 -5.73
CA PRO A 139 2.55 21.18 -7.03
C PRO A 139 2.43 20.11 -8.11
N ILE A 140 1.58 20.36 -9.11
CA ILE A 140 1.36 19.41 -10.20
C ILE A 140 1.55 20.08 -11.57
N PRO A 141 1.99 19.32 -12.58
CA PRO A 141 2.06 19.84 -13.94
C PRO A 141 0.68 20.29 -14.44
N GLN A 142 0.65 21.43 -15.13
CA GLN A 142 -0.57 21.97 -15.74
C GLN A 142 -1.29 20.93 -16.61
N ALA A 143 -0.52 20.14 -17.38
CA ALA A 143 -1.08 19.09 -18.24
C ALA A 143 -1.88 18.06 -17.42
N LEU A 144 -1.36 17.60 -16.29
CA LEU A 144 -2.06 16.65 -15.40
C LEU A 144 -3.33 17.31 -14.82
N TYR A 145 -3.24 18.56 -14.37
CA TYR A 145 -4.39 19.31 -13.88
C TYR A 145 -5.51 19.37 -14.94
N GLN A 146 -5.20 19.70 -16.17
CA GLN A 146 -6.19 19.77 -17.26
C GLN A 146 -6.80 18.41 -17.57
N ILE A 147 -5.99 17.34 -17.62
CA ILE A 147 -6.49 15.97 -17.82
C ILE A 147 -7.51 15.64 -16.71
N MET A 148 -7.17 15.94 -15.47
CA MET A 148 -8.06 15.64 -14.35
C MET A 148 -9.32 16.52 -14.32
N LYS A 149 -9.24 17.77 -14.71
CA LYS A 149 -10.44 18.64 -14.86
C LYS A 149 -11.40 18.06 -15.88
N VAL A 150 -10.90 17.59 -17.02
CA VAL A 150 -11.72 16.93 -18.05
C VAL A 150 -12.32 15.64 -17.51
N TYR A 151 -11.51 14.80 -16.84
CA TYR A 151 -11.96 13.54 -16.25
C TYR A 151 -13.08 13.77 -15.22
N LEU A 152 -12.88 14.69 -14.27
CA LEU A 152 -13.86 15.01 -13.24
C LEU A 152 -15.19 15.48 -13.83
N LYS A 153 -15.13 16.36 -14.84
CA LYS A 153 -16.32 16.86 -15.54
C LYS A 153 -17.05 15.75 -16.30
N LYS A 154 -16.32 14.93 -17.04
CA LYS A 154 -16.87 13.84 -17.84
C LYS A 154 -17.60 12.79 -17.00
N HIS A 155 -17.07 12.50 -15.82
CA HIS A 155 -17.62 11.50 -14.90
C HIS A 155 -18.51 12.11 -13.80
N GLU A 156 -18.83 13.41 -13.89
CA GLU A 156 -19.71 14.16 -12.96
C GLU A 156 -19.34 13.96 -11.49
N ILE A 157 -18.03 13.89 -11.20
CA ILE A 157 -17.52 13.59 -9.87
C ILE A 157 -17.70 14.80 -8.95
N GLN A 158 -18.45 14.61 -7.87
CA GLN A 158 -18.70 15.64 -6.89
C GLN A 158 -17.46 15.90 -5.98
N PRO A 159 -17.34 17.10 -5.37
CA PRO A 159 -16.16 17.47 -4.57
C PRO A 159 -15.78 16.47 -3.48
N GLU A 160 -16.76 15.91 -2.77
CA GLU A 160 -16.52 14.99 -1.65
C GLU A 160 -16.45 13.51 -2.04
N GLU A 161 -16.73 13.20 -3.30
CA GLU A 161 -16.68 11.84 -3.81
C GLU A 161 -15.24 11.41 -4.14
N PHE A 162 -14.98 10.10 -4.00
CA PHE A 162 -13.74 9.53 -4.52
C PHE A 162 -13.72 9.59 -6.05
N ILE A 163 -12.58 10.01 -6.60
CA ILE A 163 -12.38 10.08 -8.05
C ILE A 163 -12.40 8.68 -8.66
N PHE A 164 -11.67 7.75 -8.04
CA PHE A 164 -11.52 6.40 -8.50
C PHE A 164 -12.36 5.47 -7.62
N LYS A 165 -13.65 5.37 -7.97
CA LYS A 165 -14.63 4.60 -7.18
C LYS A 165 -14.51 3.09 -7.43
N ASN A 166 -14.82 2.30 -6.42
CA ASN A 166 -15.15 0.89 -6.56
C ASN A 166 -16.64 0.73 -6.94
N SER A 167 -17.09 -0.51 -7.15
CA SER A 167 -18.48 -0.81 -7.53
C SER A 167 -19.55 -0.39 -6.49
N ARG A 168 -19.12 -0.10 -5.25
CA ARG A 168 -20.00 0.34 -4.16
C ARG A 168 -19.94 1.85 -3.90
N GLY A 169 -19.26 2.61 -4.76
CA GLY A 169 -19.08 4.06 -4.62
C GLY A 169 -17.98 4.50 -3.64
N GLY A 170 -17.34 3.59 -2.94
CA GLY A 170 -16.20 3.87 -2.07
C GLY A 170 -14.89 4.01 -2.86
N ALA A 171 -13.79 4.30 -2.16
CA ALA A 171 -12.46 4.37 -2.75
C ALA A 171 -12.07 3.07 -3.47
N CYS A 172 -11.34 3.17 -4.56
CA CYS A 172 -10.72 2.02 -5.21
C CYS A 172 -9.78 1.31 -4.23
N LEU A 173 -9.84 -0.01 -4.20
CA LEU A 173 -8.88 -0.79 -3.42
C LEU A 173 -7.55 -0.89 -4.17
N TYR A 174 -6.45 -0.75 -3.44
CA TYR A 174 -5.11 -0.90 -4.01
C TYR A 174 -4.94 -2.23 -4.76
N GLY A 175 -5.39 -3.35 -4.17
CA GLY A 175 -5.30 -4.66 -4.82
C GLY A 175 -6.03 -4.71 -6.17
N THR A 176 -7.21 -4.09 -6.28
CA THR A 176 -7.95 -4.01 -7.53
C THR A 176 -7.20 -3.17 -8.57
N PHE A 177 -6.69 -2.01 -8.17
CA PHE A 177 -5.89 -1.16 -9.07
C PHE A 177 -4.66 -1.91 -9.58
N ARG A 178 -3.91 -2.54 -8.66
CA ARG A 178 -2.73 -3.34 -8.99
C ARG A 178 -3.04 -4.44 -10.01
N THR A 179 -4.06 -5.24 -9.76
CA THR A 179 -4.47 -6.34 -10.66
C THR A 179 -4.80 -5.80 -12.05
N GLN A 180 -5.61 -4.74 -12.12
CA GLN A 180 -6.00 -4.14 -13.40
C GLN A 180 -4.81 -3.55 -14.18
N MET A 181 -3.82 -2.96 -13.49
CA MET A 181 -2.61 -2.47 -14.16
C MET A 181 -1.74 -3.61 -14.69
N ILE A 182 -1.60 -4.70 -13.93
CA ILE A 182 -0.89 -5.91 -14.39
C ILE A 182 -1.57 -6.49 -15.63
N GLU A 183 -2.89 -6.62 -15.61
CA GLU A 183 -3.68 -7.11 -16.74
C GLU A 183 -3.50 -6.21 -17.97
N ALA A 184 -3.62 -4.90 -17.81
CA ALA A 184 -3.41 -3.94 -18.89
C ALA A 184 -1.98 -4.02 -19.48
N CYS A 185 -0.95 -4.22 -18.67
CA CYS A 185 0.41 -4.45 -19.16
C CYS A 185 0.52 -5.73 -19.97
N ARG A 186 -0.10 -6.82 -19.52
CA ARG A 186 -0.08 -8.11 -20.23
C ARG A 186 -0.82 -8.04 -21.56
N GLU A 187 -2.04 -7.49 -21.58
CA GLU A 187 -2.86 -7.33 -22.78
C GLU A 187 -2.15 -6.50 -23.84
N ASN A 188 -1.41 -5.47 -23.42
CA ASN A 188 -0.67 -4.59 -24.31
C ASN A 188 0.79 -5.05 -24.56
N LYS A 189 1.15 -6.26 -24.12
CA LYS A 189 2.47 -6.87 -24.35
C LYS A 189 3.62 -5.95 -23.94
N ILE A 190 3.53 -5.38 -22.74
CA ILE A 190 4.57 -4.56 -22.15
C ILE A 190 5.52 -5.49 -21.40
N ALA A 191 6.73 -5.68 -21.91
CA ALA A 191 7.73 -6.55 -21.31
C ALA A 191 8.07 -6.07 -19.88
N ASN A 192 7.98 -6.96 -18.90
CA ASN A 192 8.26 -6.68 -17.49
C ASN A 192 7.40 -5.55 -16.87
N GLY A 193 6.41 -5.00 -17.57
CA GLY A 193 5.56 -3.92 -17.06
C GLY A 193 4.80 -4.29 -15.78
N GLU A 194 4.51 -5.55 -15.60
CA GLU A 194 3.86 -6.09 -14.41
C GLU A 194 4.72 -5.97 -13.14
N TYR A 195 6.05 -5.94 -13.24
CA TYR A 195 6.95 -5.80 -12.08
C TYR A 195 6.79 -4.46 -11.39
N LEU A 196 6.49 -3.39 -12.13
CA LEU A 196 6.21 -2.08 -11.56
C LEU A 196 5.08 -2.12 -10.53
N PHE A 197 4.12 -3.02 -10.70
CA PHE A 197 2.95 -3.16 -9.84
C PHE A 197 3.00 -4.35 -8.89
N GLN A 198 4.05 -5.16 -8.95
CA GLN A 198 4.27 -6.28 -8.03
C GLN A 198 5.11 -5.88 -6.83
N SER A 199 6.10 -5.01 -7.03
CA SER A 199 6.89 -4.47 -5.95
C SER A 199 6.02 -3.52 -5.13
N HIS A 200 5.76 -3.89 -3.91
CA HIS A 200 4.96 -3.08 -3.01
C HIS A 200 5.81 -1.98 -2.41
N ASP A 201 5.32 -0.75 -2.56
CA ASP A 201 5.75 0.36 -1.74
C ASP A 201 5.23 0.17 -0.32
N TYR A 202 6.10 -0.19 0.58
CA TYR A 202 5.89 -0.12 2.01
C TYR A 202 6.69 1.04 2.59
#